data_a259044dc28176bae3be39621a724585
#
_entry.id   a259044dc28176bae3be39621a724585
#
_cell.length_a   1.000
_cell.length_b   1.000
_cell.length_c   1.000
_cell.angle_alpha   90.00
_cell.angle_beta   90.00
_cell.angle_gamma   90.00
#
_symmetry.space_group_name_H-M   'P 1'
#
loop_
_entity.id
_entity.type
_entity.pdbx_description
1 polymer ?
#
loop_
_entity_poly.entity_id
_entity_poly.type
_entity_poly.pdbx_seq_one_letter_code
_entity_poly.pdbx_strand_id
1 'polypeptide(L)'
;PNMKELSQCIGYDVPNDTEAVVEAARKVLERYNFGNLMITRSEMGITLVSKDGKVWNNPATSQEVFDVSGAGDTVAAAFIAAVGGKLSIRTALNIANAAAGIVVAKVGTYPVHRRELSELWSHRQQYIHREPYRSLTIQDMADRVRMWQDKGETVVFTNGVFDILHRGHILYLQQAATLGQHLIVGLNSDASCR
;
A
#
# COMPACT_ATOMS: atom_id res chain seq x y z
N PRO A 1 -12.81 -12.15 -6.20
CA PRO A 1 -14.17 -11.87 -5.74
C PRO A 1 -14.21 -10.66 -4.81
N ASN A 2 -15.40 -10.08 -4.60
CA ASN A 2 -15.69 -9.18 -3.49
C ASN A 2 -16.12 -9.97 -2.24
N MET A 3 -16.39 -9.27 -1.12
CA MET A 3 -16.78 -9.92 0.15
C MET A 3 -18.06 -10.75 0.06
N LYS A 4 -19.06 -10.26 -0.69
CA LYS A 4 -20.31 -10.99 -0.90
C LYS A 4 -20.12 -12.27 -1.70
N GLU A 5 -19.33 -12.18 -2.78
CA GLU A 5 -18.98 -13.33 -3.61
C GLU A 5 -18.14 -14.35 -2.85
N LEU A 6 -17.19 -13.89 -2.00
CA LEU A 6 -16.42 -14.77 -1.12
C LEU A 6 -17.34 -15.55 -0.17
N SER A 7 -18.27 -14.86 0.49
CA SER A 7 -19.27 -15.48 1.38
C SER A 7 -20.13 -16.51 0.65
N GLN A 8 -20.58 -16.19 -0.57
CA GLN A 8 -21.33 -17.13 -1.42
C GLN A 8 -20.50 -18.36 -1.79
N CYS A 9 -19.22 -18.20 -2.14
CA CYS A 9 -18.33 -19.31 -2.49
C CYS A 9 -18.13 -20.28 -1.33
N ILE A 10 -18.10 -19.77 -0.10
CA ILE A 10 -17.81 -20.57 1.09
C ILE A 10 -19.08 -21.07 1.80
N GLY A 11 -20.22 -20.44 1.55
CA GLY A 11 -21.55 -20.84 2.05
C GLY A 11 -21.93 -20.26 3.42
N TYR A 12 -21.19 -19.26 3.91
CA TYR A 12 -21.51 -18.52 5.13
C TYR A 12 -21.03 -17.07 5.04
N ASP A 13 -21.56 -16.18 5.89
CA ASP A 13 -21.15 -14.79 5.94
C ASP A 13 -19.75 -14.66 6.54
N VAL A 14 -18.82 -14.07 5.75
CA VAL A 14 -17.45 -13.81 6.15
C VAL A 14 -17.34 -12.38 6.68
N PRO A 15 -16.96 -12.16 7.96
CA PRO A 15 -16.69 -10.83 8.48
C PRO A 15 -15.57 -10.14 7.69
N ASN A 16 -15.67 -8.80 7.51
CA ASN A 16 -14.65 -8.04 6.79
C ASN A 16 -13.43 -7.70 7.67
N ASP A 17 -12.99 -8.63 8.49
CA ASP A 17 -11.70 -8.59 9.17
C ASP A 17 -10.64 -9.42 8.43
N THR A 18 -9.37 -9.13 8.65
CA THR A 18 -8.30 -9.74 7.87
C THR A 18 -8.14 -11.23 8.14
N GLU A 19 -8.32 -11.68 9.37
CA GLU A 19 -8.12 -13.09 9.74
C GLU A 19 -9.23 -13.96 9.14
N ALA A 20 -10.49 -13.54 9.28
CA ALA A 20 -11.64 -14.24 8.71
C ALA A 20 -11.56 -14.30 7.17
N VAL A 21 -11.17 -13.21 6.52
CA VAL A 21 -11.01 -13.17 5.06
C VAL A 21 -9.88 -14.10 4.59
N VAL A 22 -8.75 -14.13 5.29
CA VAL A 22 -7.63 -15.02 4.94
C VAL A 22 -8.01 -16.48 5.14
N GLU A 23 -8.70 -16.83 6.23
CA GLU A 23 -9.18 -18.19 6.47
C GLU A 23 -10.17 -18.64 5.40
N ALA A 24 -11.16 -17.80 5.08
CA ALA A 24 -12.12 -18.07 4.01
C ALA A 24 -11.43 -18.24 2.65
N ALA A 25 -10.48 -17.36 2.34
CA ALA A 25 -9.71 -17.44 1.09
C ALA A 25 -8.92 -18.75 0.97
N ARG A 26 -8.31 -19.23 2.05
CA ARG A 26 -7.58 -20.52 2.06
C ARG A 26 -8.51 -21.69 1.74
N LYS A 27 -9.71 -21.72 2.32
CA LYS A 27 -10.72 -22.75 2.02
C LYS A 27 -11.13 -22.74 0.54
N VAL A 28 -11.28 -21.57 -0.07
CA VAL A 28 -11.57 -21.43 -1.50
C VAL A 28 -10.38 -21.90 -2.36
N LEU A 29 -9.16 -21.51 -2.00
CA LEU A 29 -7.94 -21.92 -2.70
C LEU A 29 -7.77 -23.46 -2.72
N GLU A 30 -8.02 -24.10 -1.58
CA GLU A 30 -7.97 -25.57 -1.45
C GLU A 30 -9.09 -26.22 -2.26
N ARG A 31 -10.34 -25.77 -2.08
CA ARG A 31 -11.53 -26.36 -2.72
C ARG A 31 -11.46 -26.34 -4.24
N TYR A 32 -10.97 -25.25 -4.81
CA TYR A 32 -10.94 -25.05 -6.26
C TYR A 32 -9.53 -25.20 -6.87
N ASN A 33 -8.54 -25.56 -6.06
CA ASN A 33 -7.15 -25.72 -6.48
C ASN A 33 -6.56 -24.47 -7.18
N PHE A 34 -6.90 -23.27 -6.70
CA PHE A 34 -6.35 -22.01 -7.22
C PHE A 34 -4.96 -21.73 -6.63
N GLY A 35 -4.10 -21.05 -7.41
CA GLY A 35 -2.78 -20.62 -6.95
C GLY A 35 -2.85 -19.38 -6.05
N ASN A 36 -3.72 -18.45 -6.39
CA ASN A 36 -3.91 -17.18 -5.67
C ASN A 36 -5.39 -16.79 -5.70
N LEU A 37 -5.83 -16.08 -4.67
CA LEU A 37 -7.16 -15.48 -4.59
C LEU A 37 -7.02 -14.02 -4.17
N MET A 38 -7.55 -13.11 -4.98
CA MET A 38 -7.59 -11.68 -4.71
C MET A 38 -9.01 -11.27 -4.32
N ILE A 39 -9.17 -10.67 -3.16
CA ILE A 39 -10.45 -10.25 -2.60
C ILE A 39 -10.48 -8.72 -2.50
N THR A 40 -11.50 -8.09 -3.10
CA THR A 40 -11.78 -6.67 -2.94
C THR A 40 -12.66 -6.46 -1.72
N ARG A 41 -12.26 -5.55 -0.83
CA ARG A 41 -12.82 -5.37 0.51
C ARG A 41 -13.33 -3.96 0.77
N SER A 42 -13.83 -3.29 -0.26
CA SER A 42 -14.30 -1.90 -0.21
C SER A 42 -13.28 -0.95 0.45
N GLU A 43 -13.64 -0.28 1.52
CA GLU A 43 -12.78 0.64 2.29
C GLU A 43 -11.53 -0.03 2.88
N MET A 44 -11.56 -1.34 3.10
CA MET A 44 -10.40 -2.11 3.56
C MET A 44 -9.40 -2.42 2.43
N GLY A 45 -9.73 -2.09 1.19
CA GLY A 45 -8.87 -2.24 0.03
C GLY A 45 -8.83 -3.64 -0.56
N ILE A 46 -7.65 -4.21 -0.76
CA ILE A 46 -7.46 -5.49 -1.46
C ILE A 46 -6.63 -6.44 -0.59
N THR A 47 -7.11 -7.66 -0.42
CA THR A 47 -6.34 -8.77 0.16
C THR A 47 -6.07 -9.82 -0.91
N LEU A 48 -4.81 -10.22 -1.07
CA LEU A 48 -4.42 -11.36 -1.90
C LEU A 48 -3.83 -12.45 -1.02
N VAL A 49 -4.37 -13.66 -1.15
CA VAL A 49 -3.89 -14.87 -0.46
C VAL A 49 -3.35 -15.83 -1.51
N SER A 50 -2.18 -16.36 -1.27
CA SER A 50 -1.53 -17.34 -2.13
C SER A 50 -1.58 -18.73 -1.51
N LYS A 51 -1.58 -19.77 -2.36
CA LYS A 51 -1.57 -21.17 -1.94
C LYS A 51 -0.33 -21.54 -1.12
N ASP A 52 0.80 -20.85 -1.32
CA ASP A 52 2.03 -21.01 -0.54
C ASP A 52 1.98 -20.33 0.84
N GLY A 53 0.81 -19.82 1.24
CA GLY A 53 0.57 -19.21 2.54
C GLY A 53 0.87 -17.72 2.64
N LYS A 54 1.40 -17.09 1.59
CA LYS A 54 1.67 -15.64 1.59
C LYS A 54 0.38 -14.85 1.54
N VAL A 55 0.36 -13.73 2.28
CA VAL A 55 -0.77 -12.80 2.35
C VAL A 55 -0.26 -11.39 2.08
N TRP A 56 -0.95 -10.68 1.20
CA TRP A 56 -0.73 -9.26 0.95
C TRP A 56 -2.00 -8.49 1.21
N ASN A 57 -1.93 -7.52 2.12
CA ASN A 57 -3.00 -6.57 2.37
C ASN A 57 -2.58 -5.21 1.81
N ASN A 58 -3.44 -4.62 1.01
CA ASN A 58 -3.22 -3.32 0.40
C ASN A 58 -4.42 -2.42 0.71
N PRO A 59 -4.33 -1.53 1.73
CA PRO A 59 -5.43 -0.67 2.12
C PRO A 59 -5.91 0.23 0.98
N ALA A 60 -7.19 0.58 0.98
CA ALA A 60 -7.73 1.50 -0.01
C ALA A 60 -7.01 2.87 0.06
N THR A 61 -6.78 3.47 -1.11
CA THR A 61 -6.05 4.73 -1.23
C THR A 61 -6.94 5.94 -1.48
N SER A 62 -8.22 5.73 -1.76
CA SER A 62 -9.17 6.81 -2.03
C SER A 62 -9.68 7.40 -0.71
N GLN A 63 -9.67 8.75 -0.62
CA GLN A 63 -10.27 9.48 0.49
C GLN A 63 -11.73 9.89 0.19
N GLU A 64 -12.09 10.03 -1.09
CA GLU A 64 -13.44 10.39 -1.54
C GLU A 64 -13.94 9.31 -2.49
N VAL A 65 -15.10 8.74 -2.17
CA VAL A 65 -15.77 7.72 -2.98
C VAL A 65 -17.08 8.31 -3.48
N PHE A 66 -17.21 8.46 -4.80
CA PHE A 66 -18.45 8.94 -5.44
C PHE A 66 -19.26 7.77 -5.98
N ASP A 67 -18.62 6.80 -6.63
CA ASP A 67 -19.30 5.64 -7.20
C ASP A 67 -18.34 4.45 -7.24
N VAL A 68 -18.79 3.29 -6.83
CA VAL A 68 -17.99 2.05 -6.82
C VAL A 68 -18.19 1.18 -8.07
N SER A 69 -19.02 1.64 -9.01
CA SER A 69 -19.34 0.89 -10.23
C SER A 69 -18.07 0.64 -11.08
N GLY A 70 -17.82 -0.63 -11.40
CA GLY A 70 -16.67 -1.03 -12.20
C GLY A 70 -15.31 -1.05 -11.47
N ALA A 71 -15.27 -0.72 -10.18
CA ALA A 71 -14.03 -0.74 -9.40
C ALA A 71 -13.41 -2.15 -9.33
N GLY A 72 -14.21 -3.19 -9.12
CA GLY A 72 -13.76 -4.58 -9.08
C GLY A 72 -13.15 -5.05 -10.41
N ASP A 73 -13.81 -4.74 -11.53
CA ASP A 73 -13.34 -5.06 -12.88
C ASP A 73 -12.03 -4.33 -13.18
N THR A 74 -11.93 -3.06 -12.78
CA THR A 74 -10.71 -2.26 -12.92
C THR A 74 -9.56 -2.84 -12.11
N VAL A 75 -9.81 -3.26 -10.87
CA VAL A 75 -8.80 -3.95 -10.03
C VAL A 75 -8.30 -5.20 -10.74
N ALA A 76 -9.21 -6.05 -11.23
CA ALA A 76 -8.84 -7.28 -11.91
C ALA A 76 -8.03 -7.02 -13.19
N ALA A 77 -8.49 -6.10 -14.04
CA ALA A 77 -7.83 -5.75 -15.29
C ALA A 77 -6.42 -5.17 -15.05
N ALA A 78 -6.29 -4.21 -14.13
CA ALA A 78 -5.02 -3.58 -13.80
C ALA A 78 -4.03 -4.56 -13.18
N PHE A 79 -4.50 -5.44 -12.28
CA PHE A 79 -3.67 -6.48 -11.68
C PHE A 79 -3.14 -7.46 -12.72
N ILE A 80 -4.01 -7.99 -13.57
CA ILE A 80 -3.64 -8.96 -14.63
C ILE A 80 -2.66 -8.32 -15.61
N ALA A 81 -2.91 -7.07 -16.05
CA ALA A 81 -2.00 -6.34 -16.93
C ALA A 81 -0.62 -6.16 -16.32
N ALA A 82 -0.54 -5.82 -15.03
CA ALA A 82 0.72 -5.66 -14.32
C ALA A 82 1.49 -6.98 -14.15
N VAL A 83 0.80 -8.07 -13.79
CA VAL A 83 1.41 -9.41 -13.70
C VAL A 83 1.84 -9.92 -15.09
N GLY A 84 1.03 -9.71 -16.12
CA GLY A 84 1.39 -10.01 -17.51
C GLY A 84 2.62 -9.23 -17.97
N GLY A 85 2.81 -8.01 -17.49
CA GLY A 85 4.02 -7.19 -17.66
C GLY A 85 5.21 -7.64 -16.79
N LYS A 86 5.14 -8.80 -16.12
CA LYS A 86 6.18 -9.38 -15.27
C LYS A 86 6.53 -8.53 -14.03
N LEU A 87 5.63 -7.67 -13.58
CA LEU A 87 5.81 -6.94 -12.33
C LEU A 87 5.58 -7.85 -11.12
N SER A 88 6.19 -7.50 -9.97
CA SER A 88 5.97 -8.26 -8.74
C SER A 88 4.50 -8.18 -8.29
N ILE A 89 4.03 -9.19 -7.56
CA ILE A 89 2.67 -9.24 -6.99
C ILE A 89 2.39 -7.96 -6.17
N ARG A 90 3.33 -7.52 -5.36
CA ARG A 90 3.20 -6.30 -4.57
C ARG A 90 3.00 -5.06 -5.46
N THR A 91 3.80 -4.93 -6.51
CA THR A 91 3.68 -3.81 -7.46
C THR A 91 2.35 -3.87 -8.20
N ALA A 92 1.93 -5.06 -8.65
CA ALA A 92 0.66 -5.28 -9.32
C ALA A 92 -0.54 -4.89 -8.44
N LEU A 93 -0.53 -5.26 -7.14
CA LEU A 93 -1.55 -4.86 -6.18
C LEU A 93 -1.58 -3.33 -5.98
N ASN A 94 -0.42 -2.68 -5.92
CA ASN A 94 -0.35 -1.23 -5.79
C ASN A 94 -0.95 -0.52 -7.02
N ILE A 95 -0.67 -1.02 -8.23
CA ILE A 95 -1.24 -0.48 -9.48
C ILE A 95 -2.75 -0.70 -9.52
N ALA A 96 -3.21 -1.90 -9.18
CA ALA A 96 -4.63 -2.23 -9.15
C ALA A 96 -5.41 -1.35 -8.15
N ASN A 97 -4.85 -1.14 -6.96
CA ASN A 97 -5.46 -0.30 -5.94
C ASN A 97 -5.48 1.19 -6.34
N ALA A 98 -4.41 1.66 -7.00
CA ALA A 98 -4.37 3.02 -7.54
C ALA A 98 -5.42 3.22 -8.65
N ALA A 99 -5.56 2.23 -9.56
CA ALA A 99 -6.57 2.24 -10.60
C ALA A 99 -8.00 2.27 -10.02
N ALA A 100 -8.27 1.45 -9.00
CA ALA A 100 -9.54 1.50 -8.28
C ALA A 100 -9.81 2.87 -7.67
N GLY A 101 -8.82 3.49 -7.04
CA GLY A 101 -8.91 4.83 -6.46
C GLY A 101 -9.30 5.91 -7.48
N ILE A 102 -8.81 5.80 -8.74
CA ILE A 102 -9.23 6.70 -9.83
C ILE A 102 -10.71 6.51 -10.15
N VAL A 103 -11.14 5.24 -10.30
CA VAL A 103 -12.52 4.92 -10.71
C VAL A 103 -13.53 5.36 -9.66
N VAL A 104 -13.31 5.04 -8.39
CA VAL A 104 -14.26 5.37 -7.31
C VAL A 104 -14.39 6.88 -7.05
N ALA A 105 -13.42 7.67 -7.53
CA ALA A 105 -13.46 9.13 -7.49
C ALA A 105 -14.22 9.76 -8.67
N LYS A 106 -14.81 8.95 -9.56
CA LYS A 106 -15.59 9.39 -10.72
C LYS A 106 -17.04 8.91 -10.58
N VAL A 107 -17.95 9.55 -11.28
CA VAL A 107 -19.36 9.13 -11.36
C VAL A 107 -19.55 8.18 -12.53
N GLY A 108 -20.16 7.03 -12.30
CA GLY A 108 -20.39 5.99 -13.30
C GLY A 108 -19.15 5.15 -13.63
N THR A 109 -19.28 4.25 -14.60
CA THR A 109 -18.15 3.44 -15.07
C THR A 109 -17.14 4.31 -15.80
N TYR A 110 -15.90 4.32 -15.35
CA TYR A 110 -14.83 5.16 -15.87
C TYR A 110 -13.64 4.33 -16.36
N PRO A 111 -13.20 4.47 -17.62
CA PRO A 111 -12.00 3.81 -18.11
C PRO A 111 -10.75 4.52 -17.60
N VAL A 112 -9.91 3.79 -16.87
CA VAL A 112 -8.65 4.34 -16.38
C VAL A 112 -7.66 4.55 -17.51
N HIS A 113 -7.15 5.77 -17.66
CA HIS A 113 -6.15 6.09 -18.66
C HIS A 113 -4.73 5.92 -18.13
N ARG A 114 -3.84 5.44 -19.01
CA ARG A 114 -2.41 5.28 -18.68
C ARG A 114 -1.78 6.54 -18.08
N ARG A 115 -2.18 7.72 -18.57
CA ARG A 115 -1.67 9.01 -18.07
C ARG A 115 -2.01 9.22 -16.60
N GLU A 116 -3.25 8.97 -16.19
CA GLU A 116 -3.71 9.11 -14.80
C GLU A 116 -2.95 8.17 -13.86
N LEU A 117 -2.76 6.90 -14.26
CA LEU A 117 -1.92 5.96 -13.51
C LEU A 117 -0.47 6.42 -13.43
N SER A 118 0.10 6.97 -14.52
CA SER A 118 1.48 7.46 -14.54
C SER A 118 1.65 8.69 -13.64
N GLU A 119 0.69 9.60 -13.65
CA GLU A 119 0.69 10.79 -12.79
C GLU A 119 0.59 10.40 -11.31
N LEU A 120 -0.36 9.53 -10.95
CA LEU A 120 -0.46 9.00 -9.60
C LEU A 120 0.79 8.22 -9.19
N TRP A 121 1.38 7.46 -10.12
CA TRP A 121 2.60 6.71 -9.84
C TRP A 121 3.80 7.63 -9.67
N SER A 122 3.93 8.68 -10.48
CA SER A 122 5.00 9.69 -10.35
C SER A 122 4.85 10.49 -9.07
N HIS A 123 3.65 10.92 -8.72
CA HIS A 123 3.37 11.53 -7.42
C HIS A 123 3.64 10.55 -6.28
N ARG A 124 3.23 9.30 -6.41
CA ARG A 124 3.53 8.27 -5.42
C ARG A 124 5.01 7.92 -5.35
N GLN A 125 5.75 7.92 -6.46
CA GLN A 125 7.20 7.71 -6.44
C GLN A 125 7.94 8.88 -5.76
N GLN A 126 7.48 10.09 -5.91
CA GLN A 126 7.99 11.21 -5.09
C GLN A 126 7.71 11.00 -3.59
N TYR A 127 6.65 10.22 -3.24
CA TYR A 127 6.33 9.79 -1.88
C TYR A 127 6.85 8.37 -1.53
N ILE A 128 7.10 7.48 -2.50
CA ILE A 128 7.53 6.06 -2.31
C ILE A 128 9.06 5.91 -2.22
N HIS A 129 9.83 6.91 -2.56
CA HIS A 129 11.16 7.02 -1.94
C HIS A 129 11.06 7.26 -0.42
N ARG A 130 9.83 7.43 0.09
CA ARG A 130 9.45 7.31 1.48
C ARG A 130 8.63 6.04 1.63
N GLU A 131 9.27 4.90 1.96
CA GLU A 131 8.51 3.74 2.47
C GLU A 131 7.60 4.22 3.61
N PRO A 132 6.29 3.87 3.58
CA PRO A 132 5.41 4.26 4.66
C PRO A 132 5.90 3.60 5.94
N TYR A 133 6.34 4.42 6.89
CA TYR A 133 6.43 4.19 8.32
C TYR A 133 6.67 2.74 8.78
N ARG A 134 7.73 2.10 8.34
CA ARG A 134 8.31 1.00 9.08
C ARG A 134 9.32 1.63 10.02
N SER A 135 9.10 1.49 11.32
CA SER A 135 10.20 1.69 12.27
C SER A 135 11.28 0.69 11.90
N LEU A 136 12.29 1.15 11.18
CA LEU A 136 13.43 0.33 10.81
C LEU A 136 14.22 0.04 12.07
N THR A 137 14.75 -1.16 12.20
CA THR A 137 15.71 -1.43 13.25
C THR A 137 16.95 -0.55 13.01
N ILE A 138 17.72 -0.28 14.06
CA ILE A 138 18.99 0.47 13.94
C ILE A 138 19.90 -0.18 12.91
N GLN A 139 19.91 -1.52 12.84
CA GLN A 139 20.73 -2.25 11.89
C GLN A 139 20.27 -2.05 10.43
N ASP A 140 18.95 -2.18 10.17
CA ASP A 140 18.39 -1.94 8.83
C ASP A 140 18.66 -0.51 8.35
N MET A 141 18.61 0.46 9.27
CA MET A 141 18.91 1.85 8.96
C MET A 141 20.40 2.07 8.69
N ALA A 142 21.28 1.46 9.47
CA ALA A 142 22.74 1.55 9.26
C ALA A 142 23.13 0.99 7.88
N ASP A 143 22.53 -0.12 7.46
CA ASP A 143 22.79 -0.72 6.15
C ASP A 143 22.29 0.18 5.01
N ARG A 144 21.13 0.83 5.19
CA ARG A 144 20.63 1.82 4.22
C ARG A 144 21.53 3.04 4.10
N VAL A 145 21.97 3.58 5.24
CA VAL A 145 22.87 4.74 5.26
C VAL A 145 24.15 4.43 4.50
N ARG A 146 24.75 3.27 4.74
CA ARG A 146 25.95 2.84 4.00
C ARG A 146 25.69 2.76 2.50
N MET A 147 24.57 2.14 2.09
CA MET A 147 24.19 2.03 0.68
C MET A 147 24.03 3.40 0.00
N TRP A 148 23.47 4.40 0.68
CA TRP A 148 23.33 5.76 0.16
C TRP A 148 24.67 6.48 0.09
N GLN A 149 25.48 6.35 1.14
CA GLN A 149 26.84 6.92 1.19
C GLN A 149 27.76 6.33 0.10
N ASP A 150 27.68 5.03 -0.16
CA ASP A 150 28.41 4.36 -1.24
C ASP A 150 28.04 4.88 -2.64
N LYS A 151 26.81 5.40 -2.80
CA LYS A 151 26.34 6.09 -4.01
C LYS A 151 26.73 7.58 -4.06
N GLY A 152 27.41 8.10 -3.05
CA GLY A 152 27.75 9.51 -2.94
C GLY A 152 26.57 10.41 -2.53
N GLU A 153 25.48 9.82 -2.02
CA GLU A 153 24.30 10.56 -1.60
C GLU A 153 24.45 11.09 -0.17
N THR A 154 24.03 12.35 0.06
CA THR A 154 24.11 12.99 1.38
C THR A 154 22.93 12.56 2.25
N VAL A 155 23.24 12.04 3.43
CA VAL A 155 22.24 11.66 4.44
C VAL A 155 22.27 12.66 5.58
N VAL A 156 21.11 13.25 5.86
CA VAL A 156 20.89 14.18 6.98
C VAL A 156 20.23 13.42 8.10
N PHE A 157 20.71 13.57 9.31
CA PHE A 157 20.11 12.98 10.51
C PHE A 157 19.60 14.07 11.45
N THR A 158 18.42 13.86 12.00
CA THR A 158 17.87 14.65 13.09
C THR A 158 17.13 13.75 14.08
N ASN A 159 16.90 14.23 15.28
CA ASN A 159 16.10 13.54 16.28
C ASN A 159 15.25 14.54 17.04
N GLY A 160 14.20 14.03 17.67
CA GLY A 160 13.33 14.88 18.51
C GLY A 160 12.18 14.10 19.12
N VAL A 161 11.53 14.76 20.08
CA VAL A 161 10.25 14.36 20.64
C VAL A 161 9.18 15.00 19.79
N PHE A 162 8.40 14.19 19.06
CA PHE A 162 7.33 14.65 18.18
C PHE A 162 5.97 14.19 18.72
N ASP A 163 5.71 14.45 19.99
CA ASP A 163 4.47 14.04 20.66
C ASP A 163 3.25 14.74 20.03
N ILE A 164 3.27 16.07 20.01
CA ILE A 164 2.26 16.87 19.30
C ILE A 164 2.93 17.64 18.17
N LEU A 165 2.59 17.26 16.93
CA LEU A 165 3.12 17.96 15.76
C LEU A 165 2.51 19.36 15.64
N HIS A 166 3.36 20.37 15.50
CA HIS A 166 2.98 21.74 15.23
C HIS A 166 3.77 22.31 14.05
N ARG A 167 3.36 23.48 13.57
CA ARG A 167 3.97 24.15 12.41
C ARG A 167 5.51 24.26 12.50
N GLY A 168 6.04 24.48 13.69
CA GLY A 168 7.49 24.55 13.92
C GLY A 168 8.21 23.24 13.57
N HIS A 169 7.67 22.09 13.94
CA HIS A 169 8.22 20.79 13.57
C HIS A 169 8.21 20.58 12.06
N ILE A 170 7.13 20.97 11.39
CA ILE A 170 7.01 20.82 9.93
C ILE A 170 8.07 21.68 9.23
N LEU A 171 8.20 22.94 9.60
CA LEU A 171 9.20 23.86 9.02
C LEU A 171 10.64 23.37 9.27
N TYR A 172 10.93 22.91 10.49
CA TYR A 172 12.22 22.36 10.85
C TYR A 172 12.58 21.13 10.01
N LEU A 173 11.67 20.16 9.89
CA LEU A 173 11.90 18.95 9.10
C LEU A 173 12.01 19.27 7.60
N GLN A 174 11.24 20.22 7.09
CA GLN A 174 11.37 20.70 5.71
C GLN A 174 12.75 21.33 5.46
N GLN A 175 13.23 22.18 6.35
CA GLN A 175 14.57 22.75 6.24
C GLN A 175 15.66 21.68 6.32
N ALA A 176 15.56 20.74 7.28
CA ALA A 176 16.50 19.64 7.37
C ALA A 176 16.53 18.79 6.08
N ALA A 177 15.37 18.54 5.48
CA ALA A 177 15.26 17.78 4.23
C ALA A 177 15.91 18.46 3.02
N THR A 178 16.15 19.77 3.05
CA THR A 178 16.87 20.48 1.96
C THR A 178 18.38 20.32 2.00
N LEU A 179 18.93 19.80 3.10
CA LEU A 179 20.37 19.69 3.32
C LEU A 179 20.99 18.41 2.73
N GLY A 180 20.17 17.48 2.23
CA GLY A 180 20.64 16.25 1.61
C GLY A 180 19.55 15.52 0.84
N GLN A 181 19.92 14.42 0.20
CA GLN A 181 19.01 13.58 -0.55
C GLN A 181 18.12 12.72 0.36
N HIS A 182 18.62 12.38 1.55
CA HIS A 182 17.90 11.55 2.52
C HIS A 182 17.88 12.21 3.89
N LEU A 183 16.69 12.24 4.50
CA LEU A 183 16.52 12.69 5.88
C LEU A 183 16.11 11.51 6.76
N ILE A 184 16.88 11.26 7.81
CA ILE A 184 16.58 10.29 8.86
C ILE A 184 16.12 11.06 10.09
N VAL A 185 14.98 10.66 10.63
CA VAL A 185 14.43 11.23 11.86
C VAL A 185 14.40 10.16 12.94
N GLY A 186 15.21 10.33 13.96
CA GLY A 186 15.18 9.53 15.17
C GLY A 186 13.99 9.94 16.04
N LEU A 187 13.08 9.00 16.32
CA LEU A 187 11.95 9.23 17.21
C LEU A 187 12.27 8.69 18.61
N ASN A 188 12.00 9.48 19.63
CA ASN A 188 12.07 9.02 21.00
C ASN A 188 10.93 8.02 21.26
N SER A 189 11.21 7.00 22.07
CA SER A 189 10.18 6.07 22.52
C SER A 189 9.31 6.73 23.58
N ASP A 190 8.06 6.26 23.73
CA ASP A 190 7.13 6.75 24.78
C ASP A 190 7.72 6.66 26.19
N ALA A 191 8.59 5.67 26.42
CA ALA A 191 9.29 5.50 27.70
C ALA A 191 10.35 6.59 27.96
N SER A 192 10.89 7.23 26.91
CA SER A 192 11.91 8.29 27.04
C SER A 192 11.30 9.70 27.03
N CYS A 193 10.00 9.82 26.79
CA CYS A 193 9.26 11.08 26.79
C CYS A 193 8.52 11.37 28.12
N ARG A 194 8.67 10.50 29.13
CA ARG A 194 8.07 10.63 30.47
C ARG A 194 9.06 11.22 31.49
#